data_405768b440c52fc966260c59f0dad5bf
#
_entry.id   405768b440c52fc966260c59f0dad5bf
#
_cell.length_a   1.000
_cell.length_b   1.000
_cell.length_c   1.000
_cell.angle_alpha   90.00
_cell.angle_beta   90.00
_cell.angle_gamma   90.00
#
_symmetry.space_group_name_H-M   'P 1'
#
loop_
_entity.id
_entity.type
_entity.pdbx_description
1 polymer ?
#
loop_
_entity_poly.entity_id
_entity_poly.type
_entity_poly.pdbx_seq_one_letter_code
_entity_poly.pdbx_strand_id
1 'polypeptide(L)'
;MDNTVLCVRWGDKYDDTYVKKLKEQLDRHLTVPFNFYCLTDNPKEEYDIQLPTLWDEHYRADKNMFWAYRKCYMFNTDKHFPQIKGSKFLYFDLDILIHNNIDCMFELDMYRPYIVRGWWND
;
A
#
# COMPACT_ATOMS: atom_id res chain seq x y z
N MET A 1 8.63 8.70 14.37
CA MET A 1 8.20 7.75 13.34
C MET A 1 7.62 8.48 12.16
N ASP A 2 8.08 8.17 10.98
CA ASP A 2 7.55 8.77 9.77
C ASP A 2 6.17 8.20 9.44
N ASN A 3 5.29 9.05 8.92
CA ASN A 3 4.01 8.63 8.37
C ASN A 3 4.23 8.18 6.93
N THR A 4 3.76 7.01 6.58
CA THR A 4 3.94 6.45 5.24
C THR A 4 2.62 5.90 4.72
N VAL A 5 2.33 6.12 3.45
CA VAL A 5 1.19 5.51 2.76
C VAL A 5 1.73 4.53 1.74
N LEU A 6 1.18 3.32 1.75
CA LEU A 6 1.55 2.25 0.84
C LEU A 6 0.38 1.84 -0.02
N CYS A 7 0.65 1.53 -1.28
CA CYS A 7 -0.26 0.80 -2.15
C CYS A 7 0.53 -0.28 -2.89
N VAL A 8 -0.17 -1.21 -3.51
CA VAL A 8 0.44 -2.29 -4.29
C VAL A 8 -0.19 -2.32 -5.67
N ARG A 9 0.64 -2.29 -6.72
CA ARG A 9 0.20 -2.45 -8.10
C ARG A 9 0.92 -3.66 -8.71
N TRP A 10 0.15 -4.65 -9.10
CA TRP A 10 0.68 -5.87 -9.69
C TRP A 10 -0.09 -6.22 -10.96
N GLY A 11 0.64 -6.62 -11.99
CA GLY A 11 0.05 -7.07 -13.25
C GLY A 11 -0.62 -5.94 -14.02
N ASP A 12 -1.68 -6.29 -14.76
CA ASP A 12 -2.32 -5.38 -15.72
C ASP A 12 -3.72 -4.92 -15.32
N LYS A 13 -4.24 -5.38 -14.19
CA LYS A 13 -5.60 -5.05 -13.76
C LYS A 13 -5.79 -3.54 -13.55
N TYR A 14 -4.79 -2.89 -12.94
CA TYR A 14 -4.78 -1.45 -12.73
C TYR A 14 -3.56 -0.85 -13.40
N ASP A 15 -3.74 0.24 -14.13
CA ASP A 15 -2.64 0.95 -14.75
C ASP A 15 -2.09 2.05 -13.82
N ASP A 16 -1.09 2.78 -14.30
CA ASP A 16 -0.42 3.83 -13.53
C ASP A 16 -1.37 4.96 -13.11
N THR A 17 -2.47 5.17 -13.83
CA THR A 17 -3.42 6.25 -13.52
C THR A 17 -4.11 6.04 -12.19
N TYR A 18 -4.34 4.80 -11.77
CA TYR A 18 -4.93 4.50 -10.47
C TYR A 18 -3.99 4.93 -9.33
N VAL A 19 -2.71 4.68 -9.47
CA VAL A 19 -1.71 5.09 -8.49
C VAL A 19 -1.64 6.62 -8.41
N LYS A 20 -1.62 7.29 -9.55
CA LYS A 20 -1.58 8.76 -9.62
C LYS A 20 -2.81 9.40 -9.01
N LYS A 21 -3.99 8.82 -9.27
CA LYS A 21 -5.25 9.29 -8.67
C LYS A 21 -5.25 9.12 -7.16
N LEU A 22 -4.76 7.99 -6.66
CA LEU A 22 -4.65 7.77 -5.22
C LEU A 22 -3.72 8.82 -4.60
N LYS A 23 -2.56 9.04 -5.20
CA LYS A 23 -1.60 10.02 -4.71
C LYS A 23 -2.21 11.43 -4.68
N GLU A 24 -2.94 11.83 -5.72
CA GLU A 24 -3.63 13.12 -5.76
C GLU A 24 -4.64 13.27 -4.63
N GLN A 25 -5.43 12.23 -4.39
CA GLN A 25 -6.42 12.23 -3.30
C GLN A 25 -5.73 12.39 -1.94
N LEU A 26 -4.61 11.70 -1.74
CA LEU A 26 -3.82 11.80 -0.51
C LEU A 26 -3.24 13.21 -0.34
N ASP A 27 -2.68 13.79 -1.39
CA ASP A 27 -2.15 15.14 -1.35
C ASP A 27 -3.24 16.17 -1.01
N ARG A 28 -4.48 15.89 -1.41
CA ARG A 28 -5.63 16.77 -1.17
C ARG A 28 -6.23 16.61 0.22
N HIS A 29 -6.21 15.41 0.78
CA HIS A 29 -6.95 15.06 2.00
C HIS A 29 -6.08 14.70 3.21
N LEU A 30 -4.76 14.74 3.07
CA LEU A 30 -3.82 14.64 4.17
C LEU A 30 -3.13 15.99 4.36
N THR A 31 -3.14 16.51 5.57
CA THR A 31 -2.45 17.78 5.91
C THR A 31 -1.17 17.52 6.68
N VAL A 32 -1.01 16.35 7.29
CA VAL A 32 0.23 15.96 7.97
C VAL A 32 1.27 15.51 6.92
N PRO A 33 2.57 15.73 7.17
CA PRO A 33 3.61 15.21 6.29
C PRO A 33 3.55 13.69 6.19
N PHE A 34 3.70 13.17 4.98
CA PHE A 34 3.73 11.72 4.75
C PHE A 34 4.63 11.39 3.56
N ASN A 35 5.12 10.15 3.57
CA ASN A 35 5.82 9.57 2.43
C ASN A 35 4.86 8.64 1.69
N PHE A 36 4.94 8.60 0.37
CA PHE A 36 4.09 7.74 -0.45
C PHE A 36 4.96 6.74 -1.22
N TYR A 37 4.61 5.46 -1.16
CA TYR A 37 5.29 4.41 -1.91
C TYR A 37 4.30 3.44 -2.53
N CYS A 38 4.61 3.00 -3.74
CA CYS A 38 3.87 1.96 -4.45
C CYS A 38 4.77 0.74 -4.60
N LEU A 39 4.35 -0.38 -4.03
CA LEU A 39 5.05 -1.65 -4.20
C LEU A 39 4.57 -2.28 -5.50
N THR A 40 5.46 -2.49 -6.46
CA THR A 40 5.07 -2.92 -7.80
C THR A 40 6.07 -3.89 -8.40
N ASP A 41 5.59 -4.70 -9.33
CA ASP A 41 6.41 -5.60 -10.14
C ASP A 41 7.14 -4.87 -11.29
N ASN A 42 6.73 -3.63 -11.57
CA ASN A 42 7.27 -2.84 -12.68
C ASN A 42 7.48 -1.38 -12.27
N PRO A 43 8.55 -1.09 -11.49
CA PRO A 43 8.81 0.27 -11.02
C PRO A 43 9.14 1.22 -12.17
N LYS A 44 8.50 2.39 -12.18
CA LYS A 44 8.69 3.45 -13.18
C LYS A 44 8.83 4.83 -12.56
N GLU A 45 8.23 5.06 -11.39
CA GLU A 45 8.18 6.37 -10.75
C GLU A 45 9.09 6.39 -9.52
N GLU A 46 9.43 7.60 -9.04
CA GLU A 46 10.30 7.76 -7.88
C GLU A 46 9.76 7.08 -6.63
N TYR A 47 8.43 7.04 -6.48
CA TYR A 47 7.79 6.42 -5.32
C TYR A 47 7.63 4.90 -5.46
N ASP A 48 7.99 4.32 -6.59
CA ASP A 48 7.84 2.88 -6.80
C ASP A 48 8.97 2.11 -6.12
N ILE A 49 8.60 0.98 -5.49
CA ILE A 49 9.55 0.04 -4.89
C ILE A 49 9.30 -1.32 -5.50
N GLN A 50 10.37 -1.98 -5.94
CA GLN A 50 10.29 -3.30 -6.56
C GLN A 50 9.79 -4.35 -5.56
N LEU A 51 8.73 -5.07 -5.93
CA LEU A 51 8.26 -6.22 -5.17
C LEU A 51 9.25 -7.39 -5.30
N PRO A 52 9.49 -8.13 -4.21
CA PRO A 52 10.26 -9.37 -4.31
C PRO A 52 9.56 -10.40 -5.20
N THR A 53 10.34 -11.22 -5.91
CA THR A 53 9.82 -12.21 -6.86
C THR A 53 9.78 -13.64 -6.32
N LEU A 54 10.24 -13.86 -5.10
CA LEU A 54 10.35 -15.20 -4.52
C LEU A 54 9.04 -15.96 -4.48
N TRP A 55 7.95 -15.26 -4.23
CA TRP A 55 6.62 -15.89 -4.17
C TRP A 55 6.12 -16.35 -5.53
N ASP A 56 6.55 -15.68 -6.58
CA ASP A 56 6.12 -16.00 -7.94
C ASP A 56 6.64 -17.37 -8.39
N GLU A 57 7.84 -17.73 -7.96
CA GLU A 57 8.44 -19.04 -8.29
C GLU A 57 7.71 -20.19 -7.61
N HIS A 58 7.22 -19.97 -6.39
CA HIS A 58 6.54 -21.01 -5.62
C HIS A 58 5.07 -21.17 -5.98
N TYR A 59 4.43 -20.14 -6.51
CA TYR A 59 2.98 -20.08 -6.65
C TYR A 59 2.51 -19.82 -8.09
N ARG A 60 3.28 -20.24 -9.06
CA ARG A 60 2.96 -20.04 -10.48
C ARG A 60 1.70 -20.76 -10.94
N ALA A 61 1.31 -21.82 -10.28
CA ALA A 61 0.25 -22.72 -10.76
C ALA A 61 -1.14 -22.08 -10.70
N ASP A 62 -1.34 -21.09 -9.82
CA ASP A 62 -2.63 -20.43 -9.68
C ASP A 62 -2.45 -18.93 -9.53
N LYS A 63 -2.32 -18.25 -10.66
CA LYS A 63 -2.06 -16.81 -10.71
C LYS A 63 -3.17 -15.96 -10.09
N ASN A 64 -4.42 -16.41 -10.20
CA ASN A 64 -5.56 -15.63 -9.73
C ASN A 64 -5.68 -15.61 -8.21
N MET A 65 -5.35 -16.74 -7.59
CA MET A 65 -5.49 -16.89 -6.14
C MET A 65 -4.39 -16.13 -5.38
N PHE A 66 -3.19 -16.01 -5.96
CA PHE A 66 -2.02 -15.51 -5.24
C PHE A 66 -1.72 -14.02 -5.43
N TRP A 67 -2.47 -13.34 -6.26
CA TRP A 67 -2.24 -11.90 -6.48
C TRP A 67 -2.38 -11.08 -5.19
N ALA A 68 -3.38 -11.40 -4.39
CA ALA A 68 -3.60 -10.71 -3.13
C ALA A 68 -2.49 -10.95 -2.11
N TYR A 69 -1.78 -12.07 -2.21
CA TYR A 69 -0.69 -12.38 -1.28
C TYR A 69 0.52 -11.45 -1.42
N ARG A 70 0.65 -10.75 -2.54
CA ARG A 70 1.71 -9.77 -2.71
C ARG A 70 1.60 -8.61 -1.72
N LYS A 71 0.40 -8.36 -1.24
CA LYS A 71 0.17 -7.37 -0.16
C LYS A 71 0.80 -7.78 1.15
N CYS A 72 1.05 -9.07 1.35
CA CYS A 72 1.66 -9.58 2.58
C CYS A 72 3.09 -9.10 2.79
N TYR A 73 3.77 -8.67 1.75
CA TYR A 73 5.12 -8.11 1.89
C TYR A 73 5.15 -6.88 2.77
N MET A 74 4.05 -6.14 2.88
CA MET A 74 3.99 -4.95 3.74
C MET A 74 4.15 -5.28 5.23
N PHE A 75 3.92 -6.52 5.62
CA PHE A 75 4.06 -6.95 7.02
C PHE A 75 5.50 -7.29 7.41
N ASN A 76 6.42 -7.30 6.46
CA ASN A 76 7.83 -7.55 6.75
C ASN A 76 8.70 -6.50 6.05
N THR A 77 8.38 -5.24 6.33
CA THR A 77 9.04 -4.10 5.70
C THR A 77 10.52 -3.99 6.08
N ASP A 78 10.87 -4.37 7.30
CA ASP A 78 12.26 -4.31 7.75
C ASP A 78 13.19 -5.18 6.91
N LYS A 79 12.68 -6.30 6.43
CA LYS A 79 13.44 -7.23 5.60
C LYS A 79 13.44 -6.83 4.13
N HIS A 80 12.26 -6.46 3.60
CA HIS A 80 12.09 -6.28 2.16
C HIS A 80 12.18 -4.83 1.70
N PHE A 81 11.87 -3.88 2.57
CA PHE A 81 11.78 -2.47 2.20
C PHE A 81 12.47 -1.59 3.24
N PRO A 82 13.81 -1.59 3.27
CA PRO A 82 14.54 -0.82 4.27
C PRO A 82 14.24 0.68 4.25
N GLN A 83 13.77 1.22 3.13
CA GLN A 83 13.41 2.63 2.99
C GLN A 83 12.28 3.07 3.93
N ILE A 84 11.43 2.12 4.33
CA ILE A 84 10.25 2.42 5.17
C ILE A 84 10.32 1.76 6.54
N LYS A 85 11.50 1.23 6.89
CA LYS A 85 11.72 0.61 8.19
C LYS A 85 11.40 1.60 9.31
N GLY A 86 10.63 1.13 10.29
CA GLY A 86 10.26 1.95 11.44
C GLY A 86 9.18 2.97 11.16
N SER A 87 8.61 3.03 9.96
CA SER A 87 7.53 3.93 9.65
C SER A 87 6.20 3.44 10.20
N LYS A 88 5.33 4.40 10.53
CA LYS A 88 3.91 4.15 10.71
C LYS A 88 3.27 4.18 9.31
N PHE A 89 2.53 3.16 8.92
CA PHE A 89 1.99 3.17 7.56
C PHE A 89 0.50 2.86 7.47
N LEU A 90 -0.13 3.49 6.48
CA LEU A 90 -1.48 3.20 6.01
C LEU A 90 -1.38 2.48 4.67
N TYR A 91 -2.18 1.45 4.48
CA TYR A 91 -2.31 0.76 3.21
C TYR A 91 -3.66 1.08 2.59
N PHE A 92 -3.65 1.39 1.29
CA PHE A 92 -4.87 1.60 0.50
C PHE A 92 -4.86 0.75 -0.75
N ASP A 93 -6.01 0.16 -1.08
CA ASP A 93 -6.23 -0.41 -2.39
C ASP A 93 -6.32 0.71 -3.43
N LEU A 94 -6.05 0.38 -4.70
CA LEU A 94 -5.97 1.38 -5.77
C LEU A 94 -7.34 1.92 -6.21
N ASP A 95 -8.41 1.20 -5.95
CA ASP A 95 -9.76 1.51 -6.42
C ASP A 95 -10.63 2.20 -5.36
N ILE A 96 -10.01 2.87 -4.40
CA ILE A 96 -10.74 3.59 -3.35
C ILE A 96 -10.90 5.07 -3.70
N LEU A 97 -11.88 5.70 -3.01
CA LEU A 97 -12.09 7.15 -3.06
C LEU A 97 -11.95 7.74 -1.66
N ILE A 98 -11.24 8.85 -1.57
CA ILE A 98 -11.04 9.59 -0.31
C ILE A 98 -11.81 10.90 -0.43
N HIS A 99 -12.78 11.11 0.46
CA HIS A 99 -13.68 12.26 0.39
C HIS A 99 -13.34 13.38 1.36
N ASN A 100 -12.73 13.06 2.49
CA ASN A 100 -12.46 13.99 3.57
C ASN A 100 -11.06 13.79 4.10
N ASN A 101 -10.63 14.69 5.00
CA ASN A 101 -9.35 14.59 5.68
C ASN A 101 -9.24 13.26 6.46
N ILE A 102 -8.12 12.59 6.34
CA ILE A 102 -7.86 11.30 6.98
C ILE A 102 -6.65 11.33 7.92
N ASP A 103 -6.22 12.52 8.34
CA ASP A 103 -5.07 12.66 9.27
C ASP A 103 -5.24 11.82 10.53
N CYS A 104 -6.47 11.65 11.00
CA CYS A 104 -6.77 10.87 12.20
C CYS A 104 -6.31 9.42 12.12
N MET A 105 -6.15 8.86 10.93
CA MET A 105 -5.67 7.49 10.78
C MET A 105 -4.23 7.34 11.24
N PHE A 106 -3.42 8.39 11.15
CA PHE A 106 -2.06 8.38 11.66
C PHE A 106 -1.96 8.60 13.17
N GLU A 107 -3.07 8.91 13.85
CA GLU A 107 -3.11 9.08 15.29
C GLU A 107 -3.34 7.76 16.06
N LEU A 108 -3.67 6.68 15.35
CA LEU A 108 -3.86 5.36 15.95
C LEU A 108 -2.54 4.82 16.48
N ASP A 109 -2.60 4.02 17.56
CA ASP A 109 -1.37 3.46 18.13
C ASP A 109 -0.77 2.39 17.20
N MET A 110 0.53 2.14 17.38
CA MET A 110 1.34 1.29 16.51
C MET A 110 1.41 -0.17 16.95
N TYR A 111 0.83 -0.49 18.09
CA TYR A 111 1.04 -1.80 18.69
C TYR A 111 0.17 -2.89 18.10
N ARG A 112 -0.77 -2.53 17.24
CA ARG A 112 -1.64 -3.47 16.55
C ARG A 112 -2.06 -2.93 15.19
N PRO A 113 -2.34 -3.81 14.22
CA PRO A 113 -2.94 -3.39 12.97
C PRO A 113 -4.39 -3.00 13.14
N TYR A 114 -4.85 -2.07 12.31
CA TYR A 114 -6.25 -1.64 12.25
C TYR A 114 -6.76 -1.88 10.84
N ILE A 115 -8.00 -2.35 10.75
CA ILE A 115 -8.67 -2.61 9.47
C ILE A 115 -10.00 -1.87 9.50
N VAL A 116 -10.34 -1.22 8.39
CA VAL A 116 -11.66 -0.59 8.26
C VAL A 116 -12.72 -1.68 8.27
N ARG A 117 -13.68 -1.53 9.16
CA ARG A 117 -14.79 -2.49 9.25
C ARG A 117 -15.66 -2.42 8.01
N GLY A 118 -15.92 -3.58 7.40
CA GLY A 118 -16.84 -3.65 6.28
C GLY A 118 -18.27 -3.39 6.74
N TRP A 119 -18.93 -2.44 6.09
CA TRP A 119 -20.30 -2.04 6.46
C TRP A 119 -21.34 -3.13 6.19
N TRP A 120 -20.94 -4.14 5.42
CA TRP A 120 -21.79 -5.31 5.12
C TRP A 120 -21.59 -6.47 6.09
N ASN A 121 -20.67 -6.36 7.02
CA ASN A 121 -20.40 -7.38 8.03
C ASN A 121 -20.76 -6.83 9.40
N ASP A 122 -21.70 -7.47 10.05
CA ASP A 122 -22.06 -7.10 11.41
C ASP A 122 -21.23 -7.82 12.45
#